data_6f2dd613f0cac2b28c1296fe7d113d78
#
_entry.id   6f2dd613f0cac2b28c1296fe7d113d78
#
_cell.length_a   1.000
_cell.length_b   1.000
_cell.length_c   1.000
_cell.angle_alpha   90.00
_cell.angle_beta   90.00
_cell.angle_gamma   90.00
#
_symmetry.space_group_name_H-M   'P 1'
#
loop_
_entity.id
_entity.type
_entity.pdbx_description
1 polymer ?
#
loop_
_entity_poly.entity_id
_entity_poly.type
_entity_poly.pdbx_seq_one_letter_code
_entity_poly.pdbx_strand_id
1 'polypeptide(L)'
;LLDGEPLQPHHVQYIGYLPEERGLYKSMKVGEQALYLAQLKGMSYSEAKKRLHYWFDKFEIGHWWDKKIDELSKGMAQKIQFVVTVLHQPKLLIFDEPFSGFDPINANLIKDEILQLRDEGSTIIFSTHRMESVEELCDDIVLIHESKKILEGNLDDIKRAYKTNTFEVGLMTERSAVLKQTIEAKFKVSTANFKSLNNDLKLNISLGTNQTPNDLLAFLTAQSQVLHFKELIPNASDIFIQTIKNN
;
A
#
# COMPACT_ATOMS: atom_id res chain seq x y z
N LEU A 1 -10.94 22.79 -0.32
CA LEU A 1 -9.99 23.84 0.05
C LEU A 1 -8.56 23.31 -0.14
N LEU A 2 -7.64 24.15 -0.55
CA LEU A 2 -6.21 23.88 -0.55
C LEU A 2 -5.55 24.92 0.37
N ASP A 3 -4.82 24.47 1.40
CA ASP A 3 -4.25 25.36 2.43
C ASP A 3 -5.26 26.33 3.06
N GLY A 4 -6.53 25.90 3.21
CA GLY A 4 -7.62 26.70 3.76
C GLY A 4 -8.33 27.63 2.76
N GLU A 5 -7.85 27.73 1.52
CA GLU A 5 -8.44 28.59 0.49
C GLU A 5 -9.31 27.79 -0.49
N PRO A 6 -10.40 28.37 -1.03
CA PRO A 6 -11.14 27.78 -2.13
C PRO A 6 -10.24 27.53 -3.36
N LEU A 7 -10.48 26.44 -4.09
CA LEU A 7 -9.70 26.13 -5.29
C LEU A 7 -9.79 27.27 -6.32
N GLN A 8 -8.63 27.68 -6.81
CA GLN A 8 -8.45 28.72 -7.81
C GLN A 8 -7.66 28.16 -9.01
N PRO A 9 -7.75 28.77 -10.21
CA PRO A 9 -7.01 28.29 -11.39
C PRO A 9 -5.49 28.17 -11.18
N HIS A 10 -4.88 29.02 -10.36
CA HIS A 10 -3.45 28.97 -10.08
C HIS A 10 -3.04 27.77 -9.23
N HIS A 11 -3.97 27.14 -8.49
CA HIS A 11 -3.65 25.95 -7.69
C HIS A 11 -3.25 24.75 -8.53
N VAL A 12 -3.48 24.76 -9.85
CA VAL A 12 -3.04 23.70 -10.76
C VAL A 12 -1.54 23.42 -10.70
N GLN A 13 -0.75 24.44 -10.37
CA GLN A 13 0.71 24.32 -10.20
C GLN A 13 1.14 23.64 -8.88
N TYR A 14 0.21 23.49 -7.92
CA TYR A 14 0.45 22.82 -6.64
C TYR A 14 -0.15 21.43 -6.56
N ILE A 15 -0.86 21.00 -7.63
CA ILE A 15 -1.56 19.72 -7.67
C ILE A 15 -0.98 18.86 -8.79
N GLY A 16 -0.54 17.65 -8.47
CA GLY A 16 -0.24 16.59 -9.41
C GLY A 16 -1.38 15.57 -9.42
N TYR A 17 -1.90 15.24 -10.61
CA TYR A 17 -2.92 14.22 -10.79
C TYR A 17 -2.45 13.16 -11.79
N LEU A 18 -2.41 11.91 -11.35
CA LEU A 18 -2.12 10.74 -12.17
C LEU A 18 -3.43 9.96 -12.38
N PRO A 19 -4.07 10.03 -13.54
CA PRO A 19 -5.26 9.23 -13.82
C PRO A 19 -4.89 7.77 -14.10
N GLU A 20 -5.83 6.85 -13.87
CA GLU A 20 -5.69 5.44 -14.24
C GLU A 20 -5.50 5.26 -15.75
N GLU A 21 -6.30 5.98 -16.54
CA GLU A 21 -6.15 6.01 -18.00
C GLU A 21 -5.10 7.04 -18.43
N ARG A 22 -4.39 6.72 -19.50
CA ARG A 22 -3.27 7.53 -19.97
C ARG A 22 -3.73 8.86 -20.53
N GLY A 23 -3.34 9.96 -19.88
CA GLY A 23 -3.53 11.33 -20.36
C GLY A 23 -2.46 11.83 -21.36
N LEU A 24 -1.67 10.90 -21.95
CA LEU A 24 -0.57 11.25 -22.85
C LEU A 24 -1.01 11.28 -24.31
N TYR A 25 -0.55 12.30 -25.08
CA TYR A 25 -0.84 12.44 -26.51
C TYR A 25 0.02 11.47 -27.32
N LYS A 26 -0.61 10.50 -27.96
CA LYS A 26 0.04 9.36 -28.62
C LYS A 26 1.06 9.73 -29.70
N SER A 27 0.76 10.79 -30.47
CA SER A 27 1.60 11.22 -31.61
C SER A 27 2.80 12.10 -31.22
N MET A 28 2.84 12.61 -29.97
CA MET A 28 3.95 13.44 -29.50
C MET A 28 5.15 12.60 -29.08
N LYS A 29 6.35 13.17 -29.19
CA LYS A 29 7.55 12.61 -28.59
C LYS A 29 7.53 12.76 -27.07
N VAL A 30 8.13 11.80 -26.38
CA VAL A 30 8.20 11.77 -24.91
C VAL A 30 8.77 13.09 -24.33
N GLY A 31 9.95 13.52 -24.80
CA GLY A 31 10.58 14.75 -24.32
C GLY A 31 9.77 16.02 -24.61
N GLU A 32 9.18 16.13 -25.81
CA GLU A 32 8.34 17.25 -26.19
C GLU A 32 7.10 17.35 -25.29
N GLN A 33 6.40 16.23 -25.10
CA GLN A 33 5.22 16.19 -24.26
C GLN A 33 5.53 16.48 -22.79
N ALA A 34 6.61 15.89 -22.26
CA ALA A 34 7.00 16.11 -20.87
C ALA A 34 7.34 17.59 -20.62
N LEU A 35 8.06 18.24 -21.53
CA LEU A 35 8.32 19.68 -21.47
C LEU A 35 7.04 20.51 -21.56
N TYR A 36 6.14 20.18 -22.49
CA TYR A 36 4.86 20.86 -22.65
C TYR A 36 4.01 20.78 -21.38
N LEU A 37 3.86 19.58 -20.78
CA LEU A 37 3.08 19.39 -19.56
C LEU A 37 3.71 20.12 -18.36
N ALA A 38 5.04 20.14 -18.26
CA ALA A 38 5.76 20.91 -17.23
C ALA A 38 5.50 22.41 -17.33
N GLN A 39 5.49 22.96 -18.56
CA GLN A 39 5.21 24.38 -18.78
C GLN A 39 3.74 24.73 -18.46
N LEU A 40 2.79 23.84 -18.69
CA LEU A 40 1.39 24.02 -18.26
C LEU A 40 1.25 24.08 -16.73
N LYS A 41 2.20 23.51 -15.99
CA LYS A 41 2.31 23.61 -14.52
C LYS A 41 3.10 24.85 -14.05
N GLY A 42 3.45 25.75 -14.95
CA GLY A 42 4.11 27.03 -14.64
C GLY A 42 5.64 26.97 -14.60
N MET A 43 6.25 25.84 -14.97
CA MET A 43 7.72 25.75 -15.02
C MET A 43 8.30 26.47 -16.24
N SER A 44 9.47 27.09 -16.06
CA SER A 44 10.25 27.57 -17.20
C SER A 44 10.81 26.40 -18.02
N TYR A 45 11.05 26.60 -19.32
CA TYR A 45 11.64 25.56 -20.17
C TYR A 45 12.97 25.03 -19.62
N SER A 46 13.84 25.93 -19.16
CA SER A 46 15.15 25.55 -18.61
C SER A 46 15.04 24.69 -17.36
N GLU A 47 14.17 25.06 -16.44
CA GLU A 47 13.93 24.31 -15.21
C GLU A 47 13.27 22.95 -15.51
N ALA A 48 12.24 22.93 -16.36
CA ALA A 48 11.58 21.70 -16.78
C ALA A 48 12.58 20.72 -17.41
N LYS A 49 13.44 21.20 -18.32
CA LYS A 49 14.45 20.39 -18.97
C LYS A 49 15.45 19.80 -17.95
N LYS A 50 15.93 20.63 -17.00
CA LYS A 50 16.86 20.17 -15.93
C LYS A 50 16.23 19.08 -15.07
N ARG A 51 14.98 19.26 -14.62
CA ARG A 51 14.29 18.27 -13.79
C ARG A 51 13.94 17.02 -14.57
N LEU A 52 13.57 17.14 -15.86
CA LEU A 52 13.33 15.98 -16.71
C LEU A 52 14.59 15.13 -16.88
N HIS A 53 15.76 15.74 -17.09
CA HIS A 53 17.02 14.97 -17.13
C HIS A 53 17.24 14.19 -15.83
N TYR A 54 17.06 14.84 -14.67
CA TYR A 54 17.17 14.16 -13.36
C TYR A 54 16.24 12.93 -13.27
N TRP A 55 14.97 13.08 -13.59
CA TRP A 55 14.00 11.99 -13.53
C TRP A 55 14.27 10.89 -14.57
N PHE A 56 14.70 11.28 -15.76
CA PHE A 56 14.99 10.35 -16.83
C PHE A 56 16.25 9.52 -16.52
N ASP A 57 17.25 10.13 -15.92
CA ASP A 57 18.45 9.43 -15.44
C ASP A 57 18.09 8.50 -14.27
N LYS A 58 17.31 9.00 -13.29
CA LYS A 58 16.88 8.23 -12.11
C LYS A 58 16.08 6.96 -12.49
N PHE A 59 15.26 7.05 -13.54
CA PHE A 59 14.44 5.91 -14.02
C PHE A 59 15.08 5.15 -15.19
N GLU A 60 16.31 5.54 -15.60
CA GLU A 60 17.05 4.94 -16.71
C GLU A 60 16.29 4.98 -18.04
N ILE A 61 15.51 6.04 -18.27
CA ILE A 61 14.61 6.20 -19.42
C ILE A 61 15.06 7.31 -20.39
N GLY A 62 16.26 7.84 -20.27
CA GLY A 62 16.79 8.90 -21.15
C GLY A 62 16.75 8.55 -22.64
N HIS A 63 16.93 7.29 -22.97
CA HIS A 63 16.85 6.78 -24.34
C HIS A 63 15.45 6.76 -24.94
N TRP A 64 14.40 7.12 -24.18
CA TRP A 64 13.03 7.25 -24.69
C TRP A 64 12.71 8.67 -25.16
N TRP A 65 13.58 9.65 -24.94
CA TRP A 65 13.32 11.07 -25.19
C TRP A 65 12.73 11.38 -26.56
N ASP A 66 13.26 10.75 -27.62
CA ASP A 66 12.84 10.96 -29.01
C ASP A 66 11.80 9.96 -29.51
N LYS A 67 11.42 8.96 -28.69
CA LYS A 67 10.35 8.03 -29.05
C LYS A 67 9.00 8.71 -28.98
N LYS A 68 8.07 8.27 -29.83
CA LYS A 68 6.66 8.66 -29.70
C LYS A 68 5.98 7.88 -28.57
N ILE A 69 4.95 8.46 -27.99
CA ILE A 69 4.20 7.83 -26.90
C ILE A 69 3.53 6.51 -27.34
N ASP A 70 3.09 6.41 -28.59
CA ASP A 70 2.48 5.19 -29.14
C ASP A 70 3.49 4.03 -29.33
N GLU A 71 4.78 4.33 -29.35
CA GLU A 71 5.86 3.33 -29.41
C GLU A 71 6.19 2.72 -28.02
N LEU A 72 5.61 3.26 -26.93
CA LEU A 72 5.86 2.83 -25.58
C LEU A 72 4.95 1.66 -25.16
N SER A 73 5.50 0.71 -24.41
CA SER A 73 4.68 -0.26 -23.68
C SER A 73 3.80 0.41 -22.62
N LYS A 74 2.83 -0.32 -22.08
CA LYS A 74 1.96 0.21 -21.02
C LYS A 74 2.77 0.71 -19.81
N GLY A 75 3.72 -0.09 -19.31
CA GLY A 75 4.56 0.28 -18.16
C GLY A 75 5.51 1.46 -18.47
N MET A 76 6.05 1.53 -19.69
CA MET A 76 6.88 2.67 -20.11
C MET A 76 6.08 3.98 -20.10
N ALA A 77 4.88 3.97 -20.68
CA ALA A 77 4.00 5.16 -20.69
C ALA A 77 3.58 5.56 -19.27
N GLN A 78 3.36 4.59 -18.38
CA GLN A 78 3.04 4.83 -16.97
C GLN A 78 4.19 5.53 -16.23
N LYS A 79 5.45 5.13 -16.48
CA LYS A 79 6.62 5.83 -15.92
C LYS A 79 6.66 7.29 -16.37
N ILE A 80 6.45 7.56 -17.67
CA ILE A 80 6.44 8.94 -18.18
C ILE A 80 5.30 9.74 -17.53
N GLN A 81 4.13 9.14 -17.41
CA GLN A 81 2.97 9.78 -16.78
C GLN A 81 3.23 10.11 -15.31
N PHE A 82 3.87 9.21 -14.56
CA PHE A 82 4.31 9.47 -13.18
C PHE A 82 5.29 10.65 -13.15
N VAL A 83 6.34 10.64 -13.97
CA VAL A 83 7.34 11.73 -14.02
C VAL A 83 6.69 13.09 -14.27
N VAL A 84 5.82 13.21 -15.28
CA VAL A 84 5.17 14.50 -15.58
C VAL A 84 4.20 14.94 -14.50
N THR A 85 3.68 14.00 -13.70
CA THR A 85 2.80 14.30 -12.57
C THR A 85 3.55 14.90 -11.39
N VAL A 86 4.79 14.44 -11.11
CA VAL A 86 5.56 14.86 -9.93
C VAL A 86 6.62 15.93 -10.22
N LEU A 87 6.92 16.16 -11.50
CA LEU A 87 8.03 16.97 -11.98
C LEU A 87 8.07 18.40 -11.39
N HIS A 88 6.90 19.02 -11.23
CA HIS A 88 6.74 20.39 -10.73
C HIS A 88 6.72 20.50 -9.20
N GLN A 89 7.00 19.39 -8.47
CA GLN A 89 7.03 19.31 -7.01
C GLN A 89 5.71 19.78 -6.36
N PRO A 90 4.59 19.12 -6.68
CA PRO A 90 3.30 19.52 -6.16
C PRO A 90 3.19 19.29 -4.65
N LYS A 91 2.44 20.16 -3.97
CA LYS A 91 2.10 20.00 -2.55
C LYS A 91 1.09 18.88 -2.32
N LEU A 92 0.17 18.70 -3.31
CA LEU A 92 -0.86 17.67 -3.28
C LEU A 92 -0.71 16.76 -4.50
N LEU A 93 -0.55 15.48 -4.25
CA LEU A 93 -0.51 14.43 -5.25
C LEU A 93 -1.78 13.58 -5.15
N ILE A 94 -2.46 13.39 -6.25
CA ILE A 94 -3.63 12.51 -6.37
C ILE A 94 -3.30 11.44 -7.40
N PHE A 95 -3.27 10.20 -6.97
CA PHE A 95 -2.95 9.05 -7.81
C PHE A 95 -4.16 8.11 -7.92
N ASP A 96 -4.58 7.82 -9.12
CA ASP A 96 -5.64 6.86 -9.40
C ASP A 96 -5.02 5.58 -9.95
N GLU A 97 -5.09 4.48 -9.18
CA GLU A 97 -4.46 3.19 -9.47
C GLU A 97 -2.98 3.31 -9.91
N PRO A 98 -2.10 3.94 -9.12
CA PRO A 98 -0.74 4.30 -9.57
C PRO A 98 0.13 3.11 -9.97
N PHE A 99 -0.22 1.91 -9.52
CA PHE A 99 0.56 0.68 -9.79
C PHE A 99 -0.02 -0.17 -10.93
N SER A 100 -1.11 0.30 -11.57
CA SER A 100 -1.73 -0.42 -12.68
C SER A 100 -0.79 -0.48 -13.89
N GLY A 101 -0.55 -1.69 -14.40
CA GLY A 101 0.26 -1.90 -15.61
C GLY A 101 1.77 -1.98 -15.40
N PHE A 102 2.25 -1.89 -14.16
CA PHE A 102 3.64 -2.20 -13.81
C PHE A 102 3.82 -3.67 -13.47
N ASP A 103 5.01 -4.19 -13.79
CA ASP A 103 5.54 -5.40 -13.18
C ASP A 103 5.98 -5.12 -11.73
N PRO A 104 6.22 -6.15 -10.90
CA PRO A 104 6.55 -5.96 -9.48
C PRO A 104 7.79 -5.08 -9.23
N ILE A 105 8.81 -5.15 -10.09
CA ILE A 105 10.05 -4.36 -9.93
C ILE A 105 9.75 -2.88 -10.15
N ASN A 106 9.07 -2.55 -11.22
CA ASN A 106 8.69 -1.18 -11.53
C ASN A 106 7.64 -0.62 -10.56
N ALA A 107 6.72 -1.46 -10.07
CA ALA A 107 5.77 -1.05 -9.03
C ALA A 107 6.49 -0.66 -7.73
N ASN A 108 7.49 -1.42 -7.29
CA ASN A 108 8.30 -1.08 -6.12
C ASN A 108 9.07 0.22 -6.30
N LEU A 109 9.67 0.44 -7.48
CA LEU A 109 10.35 1.70 -7.78
C LEU A 109 9.41 2.90 -7.63
N ILE A 110 8.20 2.83 -8.19
CA ILE A 110 7.20 3.92 -8.07
C ILE A 110 6.75 4.08 -6.61
N LYS A 111 6.60 2.98 -5.86
CA LYS A 111 6.26 3.01 -4.44
C LYS A 111 7.30 3.75 -3.62
N ASP A 112 8.57 3.43 -3.81
CA ASP A 112 9.69 4.09 -3.12
C ASP A 112 9.71 5.60 -3.42
N GLU A 113 9.44 5.99 -4.67
CA GLU A 113 9.33 7.40 -5.05
C GLU A 113 8.13 8.10 -4.39
N ILE A 114 6.99 7.44 -4.29
CA ILE A 114 5.80 7.98 -3.60
C ILE A 114 6.13 8.23 -2.12
N LEU A 115 6.79 7.27 -1.45
CA LEU A 115 7.22 7.42 -0.06
C LEU A 115 8.21 8.56 0.10
N GLN A 116 9.19 8.68 -0.80
CA GLN A 116 10.14 9.79 -0.79
C GLN A 116 9.45 11.15 -0.94
N LEU A 117 8.50 11.29 -1.87
CA LEU A 117 7.73 12.52 -2.06
C LEU A 117 6.89 12.89 -0.82
N ARG A 118 6.34 11.90 -0.13
CA ARG A 118 5.66 12.09 1.17
C ARG A 118 6.65 12.63 2.22
N ASP A 119 7.81 12.01 2.34
CA ASP A 119 8.83 12.40 3.31
C ASP A 119 9.43 13.80 3.02
N GLU A 120 9.40 14.22 1.75
CA GLU A 120 9.73 15.57 1.30
C GLU A 120 8.61 16.60 1.55
N GLY A 121 7.43 16.17 2.07
CA GLY A 121 6.35 17.03 2.53
C GLY A 121 5.15 17.13 1.58
N SER A 122 5.06 16.32 0.54
CA SER A 122 3.86 16.25 -0.28
C SER A 122 2.72 15.53 0.45
N THR A 123 1.50 16.06 0.38
CA THR A 123 0.29 15.33 0.77
C THR A 123 -0.11 14.40 -0.36
N ILE A 124 -0.34 13.13 -0.06
CA ILE A 124 -0.65 12.11 -1.07
C ILE A 124 -2.02 11.51 -0.82
N ILE A 125 -2.87 11.50 -1.83
CA ILE A 125 -4.13 10.76 -1.87
C ILE A 125 -4.02 9.77 -3.01
N PHE A 126 -4.28 8.49 -2.77
CA PHE A 126 -4.39 7.54 -3.86
C PHE A 126 -5.59 6.62 -3.71
N SER A 127 -6.22 6.30 -4.84
CA SER A 127 -7.26 5.29 -4.93
C SER A 127 -6.67 3.99 -5.43
N THR A 128 -7.06 2.89 -4.82
CA THR A 128 -6.67 1.55 -5.26
C THR A 128 -7.63 0.48 -4.74
N HIS A 129 -7.73 -0.62 -5.48
CA HIS A 129 -8.36 -1.86 -5.02
C HIS A 129 -7.34 -2.87 -4.47
N ARG A 130 -6.05 -2.53 -4.48
CA ARG A 130 -4.94 -3.41 -4.02
C ARG A 130 -4.65 -3.16 -2.55
N MET A 131 -5.22 -4.02 -1.69
CA MET A 131 -5.11 -3.86 -0.24
C MET A 131 -3.68 -3.95 0.30
N GLU A 132 -2.79 -4.66 -0.39
CA GLU A 132 -1.36 -4.69 -0.07
C GLU A 132 -0.73 -3.28 -0.16
N SER A 133 -1.07 -2.52 -1.20
CA SER A 133 -0.58 -1.15 -1.35
C SER A 133 -1.14 -0.22 -0.26
N VAL A 134 -2.38 -0.45 0.19
CA VAL A 134 -2.96 0.28 1.33
C VAL A 134 -2.16 0.02 2.60
N GLU A 135 -1.83 -1.24 2.89
CA GLU A 135 -1.02 -1.63 4.07
C GLU A 135 0.37 -1.00 4.10
N GLU A 136 0.97 -0.83 2.94
CA GLU A 136 2.35 -0.39 2.82
C GLU A 136 2.51 1.13 2.75
N LEU A 137 1.48 1.86 2.31
CA LEU A 137 1.61 3.27 1.95
C LEU A 137 0.69 4.21 2.72
N CYS A 138 -0.45 3.72 3.25
CA CYS A 138 -1.44 4.59 3.88
C CYS A 138 -1.22 4.76 5.38
N ASP A 139 -1.29 5.99 5.84
CA ASP A 139 -1.48 6.34 7.26
C ASP A 139 -2.97 6.31 7.62
N ASP A 140 -3.80 6.91 6.76
CA ASP A 140 -5.26 7.00 6.92
C ASP A 140 -5.97 6.40 5.70
N ILE A 141 -7.14 5.82 5.92
CA ILE A 141 -7.96 5.21 4.87
C ILE A 141 -9.39 5.72 4.89
N VAL A 142 -9.99 5.72 3.71
CA VAL A 142 -11.44 5.86 3.52
C VAL A 142 -11.93 4.72 2.65
N LEU A 143 -12.83 3.90 3.19
CA LEU A 143 -13.42 2.77 2.48
C LEU A 143 -14.78 3.16 1.92
N ILE A 144 -14.91 3.02 0.60
CA ILE A 144 -16.14 3.33 -0.14
C ILE A 144 -16.73 2.03 -0.69
N HIS A 145 -17.99 1.77 -0.43
CA HIS A 145 -18.75 0.66 -0.97
C HIS A 145 -20.15 1.13 -1.36
N GLU A 146 -20.65 0.74 -2.54
CA GLU A 146 -21.94 1.17 -3.08
C GLU A 146 -22.18 2.69 -2.97
N SER A 147 -21.18 3.49 -3.33
CA SER A 147 -21.19 4.96 -3.26
C SER A 147 -21.36 5.54 -1.86
N LYS A 148 -21.15 4.74 -0.81
CA LYS A 148 -21.21 5.17 0.59
C LYS A 148 -19.86 4.98 1.26
N LYS A 149 -19.48 5.95 2.10
CA LYS A 149 -18.37 5.79 3.01
C LYS A 149 -18.77 4.84 4.14
N ILE A 150 -18.10 3.69 4.24
CA ILE A 150 -18.42 2.64 5.23
C ILE A 150 -17.39 2.56 6.37
N LEU A 151 -16.17 3.07 6.16
CA LEU A 151 -15.11 3.11 7.17
C LEU A 151 -14.16 4.26 6.85
N GLU A 152 -13.64 4.95 7.87
CA GLU A 152 -12.57 5.93 7.73
C GLU A 152 -11.74 6.03 9.01
N GLY A 153 -10.49 6.45 8.89
CA GLY A 153 -9.59 6.78 9.99
C GLY A 153 -8.19 6.25 9.79
N ASN A 154 -7.39 6.38 10.83
CA ASN A 154 -6.02 5.87 10.86
C ASN A 154 -6.02 4.34 10.74
N LEU A 155 -5.18 3.81 9.84
CA LEU A 155 -5.16 2.38 9.51
C LEU A 155 -4.78 1.52 10.72
N ASP A 156 -3.80 1.95 11.50
CA ASP A 156 -3.35 1.20 12.68
C ASP A 156 -4.42 1.17 13.77
N ASP A 157 -5.15 2.28 13.99
CA ASP A 157 -6.23 2.34 14.96
C ASP A 157 -7.40 1.45 14.54
N ILE A 158 -7.73 1.45 13.24
CA ILE A 158 -8.72 0.53 12.67
C ILE A 158 -8.28 -0.91 12.90
N LYS A 159 -7.04 -1.28 12.58
CA LYS A 159 -6.51 -2.63 12.79
C LYS A 159 -6.57 -3.03 14.26
N ARG A 160 -6.26 -2.11 15.19
CA ARG A 160 -6.40 -2.35 16.65
C ARG A 160 -7.84 -2.63 17.05
N ALA A 161 -8.80 -1.87 16.50
CA ALA A 161 -10.23 -2.06 16.80
C ALA A 161 -10.77 -3.41 16.30
N TYR A 162 -10.21 -3.95 15.22
CA TYR A 162 -10.60 -5.23 14.64
C TYR A 162 -9.80 -6.44 15.19
N LYS A 163 -8.85 -6.22 16.10
CA LYS A 163 -8.09 -7.32 16.75
C LYS A 163 -9.00 -8.26 17.52
N THR A 164 -8.73 -9.55 17.38
CA THR A 164 -9.47 -10.62 18.08
C THR A 164 -8.67 -11.24 19.23
N ASN A 165 -7.49 -10.69 19.58
CA ASN A 165 -6.55 -11.27 20.53
C ASN A 165 -6.29 -12.77 20.28
N THR A 166 -6.13 -13.12 19.01
CA THR A 166 -5.88 -14.49 18.57
C THR A 166 -4.43 -14.65 18.15
N PHE A 167 -3.81 -15.73 18.56
CA PHE A 167 -2.41 -16.05 18.29
C PHE A 167 -2.31 -17.31 17.45
N GLU A 168 -1.57 -17.23 16.35
CA GLU A 168 -1.16 -18.35 15.53
C GLU A 168 0.08 -18.99 16.18
N VAL A 169 0.00 -20.29 16.47
CA VAL A 169 1.01 -21.01 17.24
C VAL A 169 1.39 -22.31 16.53
N GLY A 170 2.70 -22.56 16.44
CA GLY A 170 3.30 -23.82 15.98
C GLY A 170 4.05 -24.49 17.10
N LEU A 171 3.69 -25.73 17.44
CA LEU A 171 4.24 -26.49 18.55
C LEU A 171 4.86 -27.80 18.08
N MET A 172 6.08 -28.06 18.50
CA MET A 172 6.75 -29.34 18.22
C MET A 172 6.26 -30.40 19.19
N THR A 173 5.61 -31.45 18.69
CA THR A 173 5.07 -32.52 19.51
C THR A 173 4.90 -33.84 18.74
N GLU A 174 5.16 -34.97 19.39
CA GLU A 174 4.81 -36.28 18.87
C GLU A 174 3.38 -36.70 19.23
N ARG A 175 2.74 -36.00 20.20
CA ARG A 175 1.41 -36.33 20.75
C ARG A 175 0.42 -35.18 20.50
N SER A 176 0.20 -34.83 19.25
CA SER A 176 -0.60 -33.66 18.85
C SER A 176 -2.01 -33.66 19.45
N ALA A 177 -2.70 -34.79 19.48
CA ALA A 177 -4.06 -34.87 20.01
C ALA A 177 -4.11 -34.59 21.54
N VAL A 178 -3.19 -35.11 22.31
CA VAL A 178 -3.13 -34.93 23.78
C VAL A 178 -2.79 -33.48 24.11
N LEU A 179 -1.79 -32.91 23.41
CA LEU A 179 -1.38 -31.52 23.63
C LEU A 179 -2.51 -30.56 23.25
N LYS A 180 -3.20 -30.82 22.13
CA LYS A 180 -4.36 -30.02 21.73
C LYS A 180 -5.44 -30.03 22.80
N GLN A 181 -5.84 -31.17 23.31
CA GLN A 181 -6.84 -31.27 24.38
C GLN A 181 -6.41 -30.51 25.65
N THR A 182 -5.12 -30.57 26.02
CA THR A 182 -4.58 -29.83 27.16
C THR A 182 -4.71 -28.32 26.99
N ILE A 183 -4.50 -27.82 25.76
CA ILE A 183 -4.64 -26.39 25.42
C ILE A 183 -6.11 -26.01 25.41
N GLU A 184 -6.98 -26.82 24.79
CA GLU A 184 -8.43 -26.61 24.69
C GLU A 184 -9.12 -26.52 26.06
N ALA A 185 -8.56 -27.16 27.08
CA ALA A 185 -9.06 -27.06 28.45
C ALA A 185 -8.93 -25.64 29.07
N LYS A 186 -8.04 -24.78 28.53
CA LYS A 186 -7.76 -23.45 29.09
C LYS A 186 -8.07 -22.31 28.12
N PHE A 187 -8.01 -22.55 26.81
CA PHE A 187 -8.11 -21.55 25.78
C PHE A 187 -9.09 -21.95 24.71
N LYS A 188 -9.66 -20.96 24.02
CA LYS A 188 -10.44 -21.20 22.80
C LYS A 188 -9.48 -21.48 21.66
N VAL A 189 -9.59 -22.66 21.03
CA VAL A 189 -8.66 -23.14 20.01
C VAL A 189 -9.38 -23.44 18.71
N SER A 190 -8.72 -23.12 17.59
CA SER A 190 -9.09 -23.60 16.26
C SER A 190 -7.84 -24.06 15.51
N THR A 191 -8.01 -24.79 14.44
CA THR A 191 -6.89 -25.24 13.61
C THR A 191 -6.32 -24.06 12.81
N ALA A 192 -5.00 -23.90 12.82
CA ALA A 192 -4.29 -22.95 11.98
C ALA A 192 -3.79 -23.60 10.69
N ASN A 193 -3.66 -22.79 9.64
CA ASN A 193 -3.12 -23.23 8.35
C ASN A 193 -2.06 -22.25 7.84
N PHE A 194 -0.84 -22.41 8.35
CA PHE A 194 0.33 -21.66 7.87
C PHE A 194 1.44 -22.60 7.39
N LYS A 195 2.31 -22.07 6.53
CA LYS A 195 3.47 -22.83 6.04
C LYS A 195 4.54 -22.90 7.13
N SER A 196 5.04 -24.10 7.42
CA SER A 196 6.21 -24.33 8.28
C SER A 196 7.08 -25.44 7.67
N LEU A 197 8.34 -25.47 8.05
CA LEU A 197 9.29 -26.49 7.60
C LEU A 197 9.12 -27.82 8.35
N ASN A 198 8.48 -27.79 9.50
CA ASN A 198 8.31 -28.96 10.38
C ASN A 198 6.85 -29.42 10.40
N ASN A 199 6.64 -30.66 10.84
CA ASN A 199 5.30 -31.21 11.03
C ASN A 199 4.78 -30.87 12.44
N ASP A 200 4.53 -29.55 12.66
CA ASP A 200 4.11 -29.00 13.94
C ASP A 200 2.59 -29.11 14.15
N LEU A 201 2.18 -29.13 15.41
CA LEU A 201 0.78 -28.86 15.75
C LEU A 201 0.51 -27.35 15.55
N LYS A 202 -0.37 -27.03 14.61
CA LYS A 202 -0.71 -25.65 14.21
C LYS A 202 -2.07 -25.26 14.75
N LEU A 203 -2.11 -24.25 15.61
CA LEU A 203 -3.32 -23.80 16.28
C LEU A 203 -3.46 -22.28 16.23
N ASN A 204 -4.71 -21.82 16.11
CA ASN A 204 -5.10 -20.47 16.46
C ASN A 204 -5.69 -20.49 17.87
N ILE A 205 -5.14 -19.70 18.76
CA ILE A 205 -5.52 -19.65 20.18
C ILE A 205 -6.04 -18.24 20.48
N SER A 206 -7.31 -18.13 20.83
CA SER A 206 -7.93 -16.84 21.21
C SER A 206 -7.88 -16.68 22.73
N LEU A 207 -7.42 -15.50 23.17
CA LEU A 207 -7.34 -15.13 24.58
C LEU A 207 -8.66 -14.53 25.06
N GLY A 208 -9.08 -14.89 26.26
CA GLY A 208 -10.16 -14.23 26.98
C GLY A 208 -9.72 -12.91 27.61
N THR A 209 -10.69 -12.14 28.15
CA THR A 209 -10.46 -10.80 28.72
C THR A 209 -9.43 -10.73 29.85
N ASN A 210 -9.23 -11.82 30.58
CA ASN A 210 -8.30 -11.89 31.72
C ASN A 210 -7.02 -12.69 31.41
N GLN A 211 -6.73 -12.96 30.13
CA GLN A 211 -5.57 -13.71 29.69
C GLN A 211 -4.63 -12.80 28.92
N THR A 212 -3.34 -12.92 29.17
CA THR A 212 -2.30 -12.16 28.46
C THR A 212 -1.52 -13.03 27.48
N PRO A 213 -0.88 -12.46 26.46
CA PRO A 213 0.03 -13.19 25.58
C PRO A 213 1.16 -13.88 26.35
N ASN A 214 1.65 -13.27 27.44
CA ASN A 214 2.71 -13.84 28.28
C ASN A 214 2.22 -15.07 29.04
N ASP A 215 0.98 -15.09 29.54
CA ASP A 215 0.39 -16.26 30.21
C ASP A 215 0.25 -17.41 29.22
N LEU A 216 -0.18 -17.13 27.99
CA LEU A 216 -0.26 -18.12 26.92
C LEU A 216 1.13 -18.68 26.60
N LEU A 217 2.10 -17.81 26.37
CA LEU A 217 3.45 -18.22 25.99
C LEU A 217 4.10 -19.05 27.12
N ALA A 218 3.98 -18.64 28.37
CA ALA A 218 4.49 -19.39 29.54
C ALA A 218 3.82 -20.76 29.66
N PHE A 219 2.51 -20.84 29.43
CA PHE A 219 1.79 -22.11 29.44
C PHE A 219 2.29 -23.05 28.32
N LEU A 220 2.45 -22.53 27.08
CA LEU A 220 2.88 -23.34 25.94
C LEU A 220 4.31 -23.83 26.08
N THR A 221 5.23 -22.99 26.54
CA THR A 221 6.65 -23.35 26.73
C THR A 221 6.84 -24.41 27.84
N ALA A 222 5.94 -24.48 28.82
CA ALA A 222 5.93 -25.54 29.83
C ALA A 222 5.43 -26.89 29.28
N GLN A 223 4.71 -26.92 28.19
CA GLN A 223 4.13 -28.13 27.60
C GLN A 223 4.94 -28.69 26.42
N SER A 224 5.57 -27.79 25.61
CA SER A 224 6.22 -28.18 24.35
C SER A 224 7.17 -27.07 23.87
N GLN A 225 8.01 -27.41 22.91
CA GLN A 225 8.81 -26.39 22.21
C GLN A 225 7.93 -25.57 21.27
N VAL A 226 7.91 -24.24 21.48
CA VAL A 226 7.22 -23.27 20.62
C VAL A 226 8.13 -22.94 19.44
N LEU A 227 7.69 -23.23 18.23
CA LEU A 227 8.40 -22.96 16.97
C LEU A 227 7.88 -21.72 16.27
N HIS A 228 6.61 -21.37 16.50
CA HIS A 228 5.96 -20.21 15.92
C HIS A 228 4.98 -19.61 16.95
N PHE A 229 5.01 -18.29 17.09
CA PHE A 229 4.09 -17.54 17.94
C PHE A 229 3.89 -16.15 17.33
N LYS A 230 2.71 -15.89 16.78
CA LYS A 230 2.40 -14.65 16.08
C LYS A 230 0.99 -14.20 16.40
N GLU A 231 0.82 -12.94 16.81
CA GLU A 231 -0.52 -12.35 16.92
C GLU A 231 -1.16 -12.19 15.54
N LEU A 232 -2.40 -12.63 15.39
CA LEU A 232 -3.19 -12.44 14.18
C LEU A 232 -3.81 -11.04 14.21
N ILE A 233 -3.14 -10.11 13.54
CA ILE A 233 -3.67 -8.77 13.30
C ILE A 233 -4.36 -8.81 11.94
N PRO A 234 -5.65 -8.43 11.84
CA PRO A 234 -6.35 -8.42 10.57
C PRO A 234 -5.68 -7.44 9.61
N ASN A 235 -5.53 -7.84 8.36
CA ASN A 235 -5.04 -6.97 7.30
C ASN A 235 -6.18 -6.13 6.71
N ALA A 236 -5.84 -5.14 5.86
CA ALA A 236 -6.83 -4.25 5.24
C ALA A 236 -7.87 -5.02 4.41
N SER A 237 -7.49 -6.14 3.76
CA SER A 237 -8.42 -7.00 3.03
C SER A 237 -9.41 -7.70 3.95
N ASP A 238 -8.96 -8.23 5.09
CA ASP A 238 -9.81 -8.88 6.08
C ASP A 238 -10.84 -7.88 6.65
N ILE A 239 -10.37 -6.68 6.99
CA ILE A 239 -11.19 -5.58 7.51
C ILE A 239 -12.24 -5.17 6.46
N PHE A 240 -11.83 -5.01 5.21
CA PHE A 240 -12.71 -4.69 4.08
C PHE A 240 -13.85 -5.71 3.96
N ILE A 241 -13.50 -7.00 3.88
CA ILE A 241 -14.48 -8.09 3.76
C ILE A 241 -15.44 -8.13 4.97
N GLN A 242 -14.88 -7.97 6.18
CA GLN A 242 -15.68 -7.98 7.41
C GLN A 242 -16.62 -6.77 7.48
N THR A 243 -16.17 -5.59 7.10
CA THR A 243 -16.97 -4.36 7.12
C THR A 243 -18.13 -4.45 6.13
N ILE A 244 -17.89 -4.97 4.91
CA ILE A 244 -18.95 -5.16 3.92
C ILE A 244 -20.00 -6.17 4.37
N LYS A 245 -19.58 -7.27 5.01
CA LYS A 245 -20.53 -8.30 5.48
C LYS A 245 -21.42 -7.82 6.62
N ASN A 246 -21.01 -6.79 7.35
CA ASN A 246 -21.71 -6.25 8.51
C ASN A 246 -22.59 -5.03 8.17
N ASN A 247 -22.52 -4.51 6.94
CA ASN A 247 -23.35 -3.41 6.41
C ASN A 247 -24.44 -3.95 5.48
#